data_a215ab43507ce1ebab0d239e1ee034fa
#
_entry.id   a215ab43507ce1ebab0d239e1ee034fa
#
_cell.length_a   1.000
_cell.length_b   1.000
_cell.length_c   1.000
_cell.angle_alpha   90.00
_cell.angle_beta   90.00
_cell.angle_gamma   90.00
#
_symmetry.space_group_name_H-M   'P 1'
#
loop_
_entity.id
_entity.type
_entity.pdbx_description
1 polymer ?
#
loop_
_entity_poly.entity_id
_entity_poly.type
_entity_poly.pdbx_seq_one_letter_code
_entity_poly.pdbx_strand_id
1 'polypeptide(L)'
;MRKSLCCLLLVTSFLGCGLSVNALERPTASQYDARVMYTDYKPGQVYPIRAANGLITTITFSPGEKIRDFGSGYSTAWEFQARGNNFFLKPKDFDGATNLVIVTDKHTYLFDVHPGSRAKATYSLTFRSVSY
;
A
#
# COMPACT_ATOMS: atom_id res chain seq x y z
N MET A 1 65.69 -15.40 29.80
CA MET A 1 65.09 -14.13 29.38
C MET A 1 63.81 -14.42 28.67
N ARG A 2 62.72 -14.13 29.29
CA ARG A 2 61.40 -14.35 28.72
C ARG A 2 60.85 -13.03 28.26
N LYS A 3 60.63 -12.89 26.97
CA LYS A 3 59.93 -11.75 26.44
C LYS A 3 58.46 -12.07 26.44
N SER A 4 57.71 -11.34 27.24
CA SER A 4 56.26 -11.40 27.24
C SER A 4 55.74 -10.72 25.96
N LEU A 5 55.14 -11.49 25.08
CA LEU A 5 54.47 -10.96 23.93
C LEU A 5 53.02 -10.62 24.39
N CYS A 6 52.79 -9.36 24.68
CA CYS A 6 51.40 -8.87 24.85
C CYS A 6 50.73 -8.81 23.49
N CYS A 7 49.89 -9.80 23.17
CA CYS A 7 48.94 -9.70 22.07
C CYS A 7 47.82 -8.75 22.51
N LEU A 8 47.89 -7.53 22.04
CA LEU A 8 46.81 -6.58 22.13
C LEU A 8 45.77 -6.94 21.06
N LEU A 9 44.74 -7.68 21.49
CA LEU A 9 43.57 -7.91 20.68
C LEU A 9 42.74 -6.63 20.63
N LEU A 10 42.90 -5.88 19.55
CA LEU A 10 41.98 -4.80 19.19
C LEU A 10 40.66 -5.44 18.73
N VAL A 11 39.71 -5.52 19.63
CA VAL A 11 38.33 -5.79 19.27
C VAL A 11 37.76 -4.49 18.70
N THR A 12 37.81 -4.34 17.41
CA THR A 12 37.05 -3.31 16.72
C THR A 12 35.59 -3.71 16.75
N SER A 13 34.87 -3.14 17.73
CA SER A 13 33.42 -3.17 17.75
C SER A 13 32.89 -2.38 16.55
N PHE A 14 32.54 -3.08 15.50
CA PHE A 14 31.75 -2.50 14.43
C PHE A 14 30.32 -2.29 14.98
N LEU A 15 30.04 -1.08 15.48
CA LEU A 15 28.66 -0.64 15.63
C LEU A 15 28.09 -0.47 14.23
N GLY A 16 27.44 -1.49 13.74
CA GLY A 16 26.60 -1.39 12.56
C GLY A 16 25.47 -0.40 12.87
N CYS A 17 25.61 0.83 12.35
CA CYS A 17 24.49 1.76 12.30
C CYS A 17 23.46 1.12 11.35
N GLY A 18 22.49 0.41 11.91
CA GLY A 18 21.34 -0.08 11.18
C GLY A 18 20.54 1.12 10.72
N LEU A 19 20.74 1.55 9.46
CA LEU A 19 19.81 2.45 8.81
C LEU A 19 18.48 1.71 8.74
N SER A 20 17.55 2.09 9.64
CA SER A 20 16.15 1.72 9.49
C SER A 20 15.64 2.36 8.22
N VAL A 21 15.73 1.65 7.11
CA VAL A 21 14.94 2.00 5.94
C VAL A 21 13.51 1.82 6.38
N ASN A 22 12.78 2.93 6.56
CA ASN A 22 11.34 2.89 6.69
C ASN A 22 10.80 2.28 5.41
N ALA A 23 10.70 0.95 5.41
CA ALA A 23 10.00 0.24 4.36
C ALA A 23 8.60 0.82 4.33
N LEU A 24 8.16 1.32 3.15
CA LEU A 24 6.77 1.63 2.86
C LEU A 24 5.93 0.50 3.47
N GLU A 25 5.02 0.82 4.38
CA GLU A 25 4.16 -0.20 4.95
C GLU A 25 3.34 -0.81 3.83
N ARG A 26 3.73 -2.01 3.46
CA ARG A 26 2.99 -2.77 2.47
C ARG A 26 1.72 -3.29 3.12
N PRO A 27 0.61 -3.25 2.39
CA PRO A 27 -0.63 -3.87 2.86
C PRO A 27 -0.40 -5.33 3.26
N THR A 28 -1.06 -5.76 4.33
CA THR A 28 -0.98 -7.12 4.83
C THR A 28 -2.01 -7.98 4.13
N ALA A 29 -1.60 -9.13 3.61
CA ALA A 29 -2.50 -10.07 2.96
C ALA A 29 -3.36 -10.83 3.97
N SER A 30 -4.58 -11.18 3.55
CA SER A 30 -5.42 -12.16 4.24
C SER A 30 -4.73 -13.54 4.28
N GLN A 31 -4.98 -14.31 5.34
CA GLN A 31 -4.50 -15.69 5.43
C GLN A 31 -5.15 -16.64 4.40
N TYR A 32 -6.27 -16.26 3.82
CA TYR A 32 -7.02 -17.11 2.87
C TYR A 32 -6.68 -16.80 1.41
N ASP A 33 -6.45 -15.53 1.08
CA ASP A 33 -6.13 -15.09 -0.28
C ASP A 33 -5.25 -13.85 -0.23
N ALA A 34 -4.09 -13.91 -0.88
CA ALA A 34 -3.12 -12.81 -0.90
C ALA A 34 -3.63 -11.56 -1.65
N ARG A 35 -4.69 -11.68 -2.44
CA ARG A 35 -5.30 -10.58 -3.18
C ARG A 35 -6.29 -9.76 -2.34
N VAL A 36 -6.64 -10.24 -1.17
CA VAL A 36 -7.43 -9.53 -0.15
C VAL A 36 -6.47 -8.94 0.86
N MET A 37 -6.42 -7.62 0.94
CA MET A 37 -5.37 -6.89 1.66
C MET A 37 -5.95 -5.91 2.68
N TYR A 38 -5.16 -5.64 3.72
CA TYR A 38 -5.49 -4.74 4.82
C TYR A 38 -4.34 -3.77 5.04
N THR A 39 -4.67 -2.54 5.38
CA THR A 39 -3.69 -1.52 5.73
C THR A 39 -4.29 -0.49 6.68
N ASP A 40 -3.45 0.41 7.18
CA ASP A 40 -3.85 1.53 8.02
C ASP A 40 -3.62 2.84 7.28
N TYR A 41 -4.44 3.85 7.56
CA TYR A 41 -4.19 5.18 7.03
C TYR A 41 -2.95 5.80 7.69
N LYS A 42 -2.08 6.35 6.87
CA LYS A 42 -0.95 7.20 7.28
C LYS A 42 -0.86 8.43 6.40
N PRO A 43 -0.75 9.63 6.98
CA PRO A 43 -0.59 10.85 6.19
C PRO A 43 0.64 10.76 5.28
N GLY A 44 0.46 11.14 4.01
CA GLY A 44 1.54 11.14 3.03
C GLY A 44 1.96 9.77 2.48
N GLN A 45 1.25 8.70 2.85
CA GLN A 45 1.49 7.37 2.32
C GLN A 45 0.83 7.21 0.95
N VAL A 46 1.53 6.57 0.02
CA VAL A 46 0.99 6.12 -1.26
C VAL A 46 0.79 4.60 -1.18
N TYR A 47 -0.43 4.14 -1.51
CA TYR A 47 -0.81 2.74 -1.42
C TYR A 47 -0.78 2.08 -2.79
N PRO A 48 -0.10 0.94 -2.95
CA PRO A 48 -0.06 0.23 -4.23
C PRO A 48 -1.34 -0.57 -4.46
N ILE A 49 -1.84 -0.52 -5.68
CA ILE A 49 -2.94 -1.34 -6.18
C ILE A 49 -2.50 -1.97 -7.50
N ARG A 50 -2.77 -3.25 -7.66
CA ARG A 50 -2.63 -3.95 -8.93
C ARG A 50 -4.02 -4.20 -9.50
N ALA A 51 -4.32 -3.55 -10.62
CA ALA A 51 -5.61 -3.66 -11.28
C ALA A 51 -5.50 -4.52 -12.54
N ALA A 52 -6.43 -5.44 -12.71
CA ALA A 52 -6.48 -6.31 -13.88
C ALA A 52 -7.73 -6.03 -14.71
N ASN A 53 -7.58 -5.96 -16.02
CA ASN A 53 -8.70 -5.78 -16.93
C ASN A 53 -9.75 -6.90 -16.75
N GLY A 54 -11.00 -6.52 -16.67
CA GLY A 54 -12.12 -7.44 -16.44
C GLY A 54 -12.36 -7.81 -14.97
N LEU A 55 -11.58 -7.30 -14.03
CA LEU A 55 -11.77 -7.51 -12.60
C LEU A 55 -12.08 -6.20 -11.87
N ILE A 56 -12.83 -6.31 -10.78
CA ILE A 56 -13.11 -5.18 -9.88
C ILE A 56 -12.14 -5.23 -8.70
N THR A 57 -11.53 -4.09 -8.42
CA THR A 57 -10.85 -3.84 -7.15
C THR A 57 -11.74 -3.02 -6.24
N THR A 58 -11.96 -3.48 -5.02
CA THR A 58 -12.73 -2.76 -4.01
C THR A 58 -11.79 -2.15 -2.98
N ILE A 59 -11.93 -0.86 -2.75
CA ILE A 59 -11.24 -0.15 -1.66
C ILE A 59 -12.28 0.19 -0.60
N THR A 60 -12.08 -0.28 0.62
CA THR A 60 -13.00 -0.06 1.73
C THR A 60 -12.33 0.80 2.79
N PHE A 61 -12.91 1.94 3.07
CA PHE A 61 -12.46 2.84 4.13
C PHE A 61 -13.11 2.50 5.47
N SER A 62 -12.66 3.13 6.54
CA SER A 62 -13.19 2.88 7.88
C SER A 62 -14.69 3.10 7.95
N PRO A 63 -15.41 2.33 8.79
CA PRO A 63 -16.83 2.54 9.00
C PRO A 63 -17.14 3.98 9.43
N GLY A 64 -18.18 4.58 8.82
CA GLY A 64 -18.56 5.97 9.08
C GLY A 64 -17.77 7.01 8.28
N GLU A 65 -16.72 6.62 7.58
CA GLU A 65 -16.01 7.47 6.64
C GLU A 65 -16.72 7.48 5.29
N LYS A 66 -16.94 8.66 4.72
CA LYS A 66 -17.69 8.81 3.46
C LYS A 66 -16.80 9.38 2.38
N ILE A 67 -16.84 8.77 1.21
CA ILE A 67 -16.16 9.26 0.01
C ILE A 67 -16.86 10.53 -0.45
N ARG A 68 -16.08 11.60 -0.67
CA ARG A 68 -16.56 12.91 -1.12
C ARG A 68 -16.20 13.20 -2.56
N ASP A 69 -15.00 12.77 -2.97
CA ASP A 69 -14.49 13.04 -4.30
C ASP A 69 -13.42 12.02 -4.68
N PHE A 70 -13.14 11.91 -5.95
CA PHE A 70 -12.06 11.07 -6.47
C PHE A 70 -11.61 11.54 -7.85
N GLY A 71 -10.36 11.26 -8.18
CA GLY A 71 -9.79 11.54 -9.48
C GLY A 71 -8.67 10.58 -9.82
N SER A 72 -8.47 10.33 -11.09
CA SER A 72 -7.43 9.44 -11.58
C SER A 72 -6.83 9.95 -12.87
N GLY A 73 -5.53 9.70 -13.06
CA GLY A 73 -4.92 9.74 -14.38
C GLY A 73 -5.55 8.67 -15.29
N TYR A 74 -5.53 8.89 -16.59
CA TYR A 74 -6.16 7.99 -17.58
C TYR A 74 -7.64 7.66 -17.28
N SER A 75 -8.42 8.66 -16.90
CA SER A 75 -9.79 8.49 -16.41
C SER A 75 -10.73 7.74 -17.35
N THR A 76 -10.44 7.72 -18.66
CA THR A 76 -11.20 6.99 -19.65
C THR A 76 -10.93 5.48 -19.67
N ALA A 77 -9.84 5.03 -19.05
CA ALA A 77 -9.48 3.61 -18.96
C ALA A 77 -10.20 2.86 -17.84
N TRP A 78 -11.04 3.54 -17.06
CA TRP A 78 -11.66 3.02 -15.85
C TRP A 78 -13.15 3.25 -15.80
N GLU A 79 -13.85 2.39 -15.08
CA GLU A 79 -15.14 2.68 -14.48
C GLU A 79 -14.97 2.82 -12.97
N PHE A 80 -15.53 3.88 -12.41
CA PHE A 80 -15.48 4.17 -10.99
C PHE A 80 -16.88 4.22 -10.40
N GLN A 81 -17.03 3.71 -9.20
CA GLN A 81 -18.24 3.87 -8.41
C GLN A 81 -17.90 4.02 -6.94
N ALA A 82 -18.43 5.05 -6.30
CA ALA A 82 -18.33 5.25 -4.88
C ALA A 82 -19.70 5.06 -4.21
N ARG A 83 -19.73 4.29 -3.14
CA ARG A 83 -20.95 4.09 -2.33
C ARG A 83 -20.57 3.99 -0.86
N GLY A 84 -20.98 5.00 -0.09
CA GLY A 84 -20.64 5.08 1.34
C GLY A 84 -19.13 5.13 1.55
N ASN A 85 -18.60 4.10 2.19
CA ASN A 85 -17.16 3.93 2.43
C ASN A 85 -16.49 2.94 1.47
N ASN A 86 -17.18 2.51 0.43
CA ASN A 86 -16.66 1.60 -0.58
C ASN A 86 -16.41 2.31 -1.91
N PHE A 87 -15.28 2.02 -2.51
CA PHE A 87 -14.89 2.49 -3.83
C PHE A 87 -14.62 1.29 -4.73
N PHE A 88 -15.25 1.25 -5.89
CA PHE A 88 -15.11 0.19 -6.87
C PHE A 88 -14.36 0.72 -8.09
N LEU A 89 -13.27 0.04 -8.41
CA LEU A 89 -12.41 0.34 -9.55
C LEU A 89 -12.46 -0.81 -10.54
N LYS A 90 -12.92 -0.54 -11.75
CA LYS A 90 -12.98 -1.52 -12.83
C LYS A 90 -12.19 -1.02 -14.03
N PRO A 91 -11.02 -1.58 -14.33
CA PRO A 91 -10.29 -1.25 -15.53
C PRO A 91 -11.02 -1.75 -16.77
N LYS A 92 -11.05 -0.93 -17.83
CA LYS A 92 -11.60 -1.32 -19.13
C LYS A 92 -10.51 -1.74 -20.11
N ASP A 93 -9.48 -0.92 -20.23
CA ASP A 93 -8.38 -1.12 -21.16
C ASP A 93 -7.14 -0.43 -20.59
N PHE A 94 -6.65 -0.98 -19.47
CA PHE A 94 -5.57 -0.38 -18.71
C PHE A 94 -4.28 -1.16 -18.96
N ASP A 95 -3.29 -0.47 -19.49
CA ASP A 95 -1.99 -1.05 -19.83
C ASP A 95 -0.78 -0.33 -19.21
N GLY A 96 -1.00 0.81 -18.57
CA GLY A 96 0.06 1.64 -17.98
C GLY A 96 -0.21 2.00 -16.53
N ALA A 97 0.86 2.29 -15.77
CA ALA A 97 0.73 2.76 -14.40
C ALA A 97 0.11 4.17 -14.35
N THR A 98 -0.72 4.41 -13.36
CA THR A 98 -1.33 5.72 -13.09
C THR A 98 -1.54 5.92 -11.59
N ASN A 99 -2.10 7.06 -11.22
CA ASN A 99 -2.47 7.35 -9.86
C ASN A 99 -3.99 7.49 -9.71
N LEU A 100 -4.45 7.26 -8.48
CA LEU A 100 -5.81 7.48 -8.04
C LEU A 100 -5.77 8.25 -6.74
N VAL A 101 -6.61 9.25 -6.62
CA VAL A 101 -6.80 10.04 -5.40
C VAL A 101 -8.24 9.90 -4.95
N ILE A 102 -8.44 9.52 -3.70
CA ILE A 102 -9.77 9.46 -3.09
C ILE A 102 -9.81 10.36 -1.89
N VAL A 103 -10.78 11.26 -1.86
CA VAL A 103 -11.01 12.18 -0.76
C VAL A 103 -12.25 11.75 0.00
N THR A 104 -12.09 11.48 1.28
CA THR A 104 -13.20 11.21 2.20
C THR A 104 -13.46 12.44 3.08
N ASP A 105 -14.48 12.36 3.92
CA ASP A 105 -14.76 13.41 4.92
C ASP A 105 -13.70 13.49 6.03
N LYS A 106 -12.74 12.57 6.08
CA LYS A 106 -11.68 12.54 7.11
C LYS A 106 -10.27 12.67 6.54
N HIS A 107 -9.99 12.07 5.39
CA HIS A 107 -8.64 11.94 4.87
C HIS A 107 -8.59 12.03 3.34
N THR A 108 -7.40 12.29 2.83
CA THR A 108 -7.06 12.13 1.41
C THR A 108 -6.15 10.93 1.26
N TYR A 109 -6.55 10.00 0.41
CA TYR A 109 -5.83 8.76 0.12
C TYR A 109 -5.20 8.82 -1.26
N LEU A 110 -3.93 8.44 -1.34
CA LEU A 110 -3.15 8.43 -2.57
C LEU A 110 -2.82 6.99 -2.96
N PHE A 111 -3.05 6.64 -4.21
CA PHE A 111 -2.80 5.29 -4.72
C PHE A 111 -1.93 5.33 -5.97
N ASP A 112 -0.98 4.42 -6.05
CA ASP A 112 -0.34 4.02 -7.29
C ASP A 112 -1.06 2.79 -7.83
N VAL A 113 -1.56 2.88 -9.07
CA VAL A 113 -2.28 1.81 -9.72
C VAL A 113 -1.44 1.25 -10.86
N HIS A 114 -1.07 -0.01 -10.73
CA HIS A 114 -0.28 -0.74 -11.72
C HIS A 114 -1.10 -1.83 -12.37
N PRO A 115 -0.87 -2.12 -13.68
CA PRO A 115 -1.48 -3.28 -14.30
C PRO A 115 -0.96 -4.57 -13.65
N GLY A 116 -1.84 -5.52 -13.48
CA GLY A 116 -1.53 -6.81 -12.89
C GLY A 116 -2.24 -7.96 -13.61
N SER A 117 -1.73 -9.16 -13.40
CA SER A 117 -2.41 -10.39 -13.83
C SER A 117 -3.58 -10.70 -12.88
N ARG A 118 -4.51 -11.53 -13.33
CA ARG A 118 -5.60 -12.02 -12.49
C ARG A 118 -5.12 -12.66 -11.18
N ALA A 119 -4.02 -13.39 -11.24
CA ALA A 119 -3.45 -14.08 -10.09
C ALA A 119 -2.85 -13.12 -9.05
N LYS A 120 -2.44 -11.92 -9.47
CA LYS A 120 -1.77 -10.91 -8.62
C LYS A 120 -2.57 -9.63 -8.43
N ALA A 121 -3.77 -9.55 -9.00
CA ALA A 121 -4.62 -8.37 -8.87
C ALA A 121 -5.03 -8.15 -7.41
N THR A 122 -5.12 -6.91 -6.99
CA THR A 122 -5.74 -6.55 -5.72
C THR A 122 -7.25 -6.72 -5.84
N TYR A 123 -7.84 -7.66 -5.14
CA TYR A 123 -9.30 -7.83 -5.10
C TYR A 123 -9.93 -6.82 -4.15
N SER A 124 -9.34 -6.66 -2.98
CA SER A 124 -9.79 -5.65 -2.03
C SER A 124 -8.63 -5.10 -1.21
N LEU A 125 -8.73 -3.84 -0.87
CA LEU A 125 -7.86 -3.16 0.07
C LEU A 125 -8.74 -2.50 1.11
N THR A 126 -8.64 -2.95 2.35
CA THR A 126 -9.44 -2.43 3.47
C THR A 126 -8.55 -1.62 4.40
N PHE A 127 -8.94 -0.38 4.66
CA PHE A 127 -8.35 0.44 5.70
C PHE A 127 -9.00 0.11 7.03
N ARG A 128 -8.19 -0.41 7.95
CA ARG A 128 -8.65 -0.74 9.30
C ARG A 128 -9.00 0.52 10.07
N SER A 129 -10.04 0.47 10.88
CA SER A 129 -10.31 1.55 11.81
C SER A 129 -9.27 1.54 12.92
N VAL A 130 -8.67 2.70 13.16
CA VAL A 130 -7.81 2.90 14.33
C VAL A 130 -8.74 3.09 15.52
N SER A 131 -8.73 2.14 16.44
CA SER A 131 -9.35 2.33 17.75
C SER A 131 -8.45 3.30 18.54
N TYR A 132 -8.96 4.47 18.84
CA TYR A 132 -8.34 5.40 19.78
C TYR A 132 -8.69 5.00 21.21
#